data_7105cbdeae6a9247574146f7640f2412
#
_entry.id   7105cbdeae6a9247574146f7640f2412
#
_cell.length_a   1.000
_cell.length_b   1.000
_cell.length_c   1.000
_cell.angle_alpha   90.00
_cell.angle_beta   90.00
_cell.angle_gamma   90.00
#
_symmetry.space_group_name_H-M   'P 1'
#
loop_
_entity.id
_entity.type
_entity.pdbx_description
1 polymer ?
#
loop_
_entity_poly.entity_id
_entity_poly.type
_entity_poly.pdbx_seq_one_letter_code
_entity_poly.pdbx_strand_id
1 'polypeptide(L)'
;LFILVKMKIVPFNLFWKVSPVLVLLLLLVGLFIPMGWGAPQGAAVVGRNSVQIVPDVAGEVIEVPVEPNTPLNAGDVLFRIDPVPYESQVKALEAQLKLQEIRLGEVTELNRKGVGRQNDVETYQASVDQLKAQIEGAKWNLDKTVVRAPADGYVTNLALRKGARVANLPLAPVMAFIDTSDTFVGVEIAQIDARYVAPGQEVEVTFKFLPGQVHTGKVVAVLQAIATGQVAPSGFAVTPKGVQAGPFIARVALDDPELARRLPAGSAGEAAIYTDHVKAAHVIRRVLLRQTAILNYVNPF
;
A
#
# COMPACT_ATOMS: atom_id res chain seq x y z
N LEU A 1 -48.79 -24.84 14.03
CA LEU A 1 -49.76 -25.47 13.11
C LEU A 1 -50.48 -26.64 13.80
N PHE A 2 -49.75 -27.63 14.35
CA PHE A 2 -50.34 -28.82 15.01
C PHE A 2 -51.33 -28.45 16.12
N ILE A 3 -51.02 -27.46 16.95
CA ILE A 3 -51.91 -26.95 18.00
C ILE A 3 -53.16 -26.31 17.39
N LEU A 4 -53.02 -25.48 16.34
CA LEU A 4 -54.13 -24.81 15.68
C LEU A 4 -55.10 -25.80 14.96
N VAL A 5 -54.54 -26.86 14.38
CA VAL A 5 -55.34 -27.95 13.77
C VAL A 5 -56.09 -28.74 14.83
N LYS A 6 -55.41 -29.04 16.00
CA LYS A 6 -56.02 -29.76 17.12
C LYS A 6 -57.16 -28.96 17.76
N MET A 7 -57.04 -27.63 17.76
CA MET A 7 -58.11 -26.71 18.21
C MET A 7 -59.21 -26.49 17.19
N LYS A 8 -59.21 -27.19 16.03
CA LYS A 8 -60.20 -27.07 14.93
C LYS A 8 -60.37 -25.64 14.37
N ILE A 9 -59.37 -24.77 14.61
CA ILE A 9 -59.40 -23.38 14.10
C ILE A 9 -59.08 -23.36 12.62
N VAL A 10 -58.29 -24.34 12.14
CA VAL A 10 -57.79 -24.40 10.77
C VAL A 10 -58.09 -25.76 10.16
N PRO A 11 -58.71 -25.85 8.96
CA PRO A 11 -58.96 -27.13 8.30
C PRO A 11 -57.66 -27.79 7.85
N PHE A 12 -57.57 -29.11 8.02
CA PHE A 12 -56.38 -29.89 7.65
C PHE A 12 -56.30 -30.20 6.15
N ASN A 13 -56.34 -29.14 5.33
CA ASN A 13 -56.24 -29.19 3.87
C ASN A 13 -54.79 -29.20 3.41
N LEU A 14 -54.54 -29.58 2.14
CA LEU A 14 -53.20 -29.58 1.54
C LEU A 14 -52.47 -28.23 1.67
N PHE A 15 -53.22 -27.14 1.51
CA PHE A 15 -52.68 -25.78 1.68
C PHE A 15 -52.07 -25.55 3.06
N TRP A 16 -52.79 -25.95 4.14
CA TRP A 16 -52.28 -25.79 5.51
C TRP A 16 -51.17 -26.75 5.89
N LYS A 17 -51.05 -27.90 5.18
CA LYS A 17 -49.92 -28.81 5.33
C LYS A 17 -48.65 -28.23 4.76
N VAL A 18 -48.75 -27.50 3.63
CA VAL A 18 -47.59 -26.90 2.93
C VAL A 18 -47.28 -25.51 3.45
N SER A 19 -48.25 -24.79 4.08
CA SER A 19 -48.08 -23.41 4.53
C SER A 19 -46.85 -23.17 5.44
N PRO A 20 -46.43 -24.08 6.37
CA PRO A 20 -45.21 -23.84 7.18
C PRO A 20 -43.96 -23.82 6.33
N VAL A 21 -43.92 -24.67 5.29
CA VAL A 21 -42.78 -24.70 4.35
C VAL A 21 -42.76 -23.42 3.50
N LEU A 22 -43.90 -22.95 3.04
CA LEU A 22 -44.02 -21.70 2.30
C LEU A 22 -43.65 -20.49 3.15
N VAL A 23 -44.14 -20.45 4.40
CA VAL A 23 -43.76 -19.38 5.36
C VAL A 23 -42.29 -19.40 5.67
N LEU A 24 -41.69 -20.59 5.90
CA LEU A 24 -40.26 -20.73 6.12
C LEU A 24 -39.46 -20.26 4.91
N LEU A 25 -39.86 -20.65 3.70
CA LEU A 25 -39.20 -20.24 2.46
C LEU A 25 -39.35 -18.74 2.24
N LEU A 26 -40.49 -18.14 2.51
CA LEU A 26 -40.73 -16.71 2.39
C LEU A 26 -39.93 -15.93 3.42
N LEU A 27 -39.83 -16.41 4.66
CA LEU A 27 -38.97 -15.85 5.69
C LEU A 27 -37.47 -15.95 5.29
N LEU A 28 -37.06 -17.09 4.75
CA LEU A 28 -35.70 -17.32 4.30
C LEU A 28 -35.35 -16.36 3.16
N VAL A 29 -36.19 -16.25 2.14
CA VAL A 29 -36.00 -15.31 1.02
C VAL A 29 -36.01 -13.87 1.51
N GLY A 30 -37.00 -13.49 2.34
CA GLY A 30 -37.17 -12.14 2.88
C GLY A 30 -36.03 -11.72 3.82
N LEU A 31 -35.30 -12.68 4.37
CA LEU A 31 -34.19 -12.44 5.27
C LEU A 31 -32.81 -12.40 4.53
N PHE A 32 -32.60 -13.33 3.59
CA PHE A 32 -31.32 -13.46 2.90
C PHE A 32 -31.14 -12.46 1.75
N ILE A 33 -32.21 -12.13 1.00
CA ILE A 33 -32.10 -11.14 -0.10
C ILE A 33 -31.61 -9.76 0.44
N PRO A 34 -32.19 -9.20 1.52
CA PRO A 34 -31.74 -7.91 2.03
C PRO A 34 -30.35 -7.91 2.67
N MET A 35 -29.76 -9.09 2.94
CA MET A 35 -28.41 -9.17 3.52
C MET A 35 -27.35 -8.57 2.62
N GLY A 36 -27.47 -8.68 1.29
CA GLY A 36 -26.57 -8.05 0.35
C GLY A 36 -26.54 -6.52 0.48
N TRP A 37 -27.66 -5.90 0.83
CA TRP A 37 -27.79 -4.45 0.95
C TRP A 37 -27.47 -3.93 2.36
N GLY A 38 -27.91 -4.67 3.39
CA GLY A 38 -27.75 -4.29 4.78
C GLY A 38 -26.37 -4.62 5.33
N ALA A 39 -25.83 -5.77 4.95
CA ALA A 39 -24.53 -6.24 5.44
C ALA A 39 -23.78 -7.03 4.34
N PRO A 40 -23.30 -6.36 3.27
CA PRO A 40 -22.48 -7.01 2.26
C PRO A 40 -21.25 -7.65 2.90
N GLN A 41 -20.90 -8.84 2.40
CA GLN A 41 -19.68 -9.52 2.81
C GLN A 41 -18.77 -9.76 1.61
N GLY A 42 -17.50 -9.94 1.90
CA GLY A 42 -16.53 -10.31 0.90
C GLY A 42 -15.23 -10.81 1.48
N ALA A 43 -14.38 -11.31 0.59
CA ALA A 43 -13.03 -11.70 0.97
C ALA A 43 -12.26 -10.45 1.44
N ALA A 44 -11.50 -10.63 2.51
CA ALA A 44 -10.67 -9.60 3.10
C ALA A 44 -9.20 -10.00 3.00
N VAL A 45 -8.36 -9.06 2.60
CA VAL A 45 -6.91 -9.29 2.51
C VAL A 45 -6.19 -8.10 3.14
N VAL A 46 -5.21 -8.39 3.98
CA VAL A 46 -4.32 -7.36 4.56
C VAL A 46 -3.37 -6.88 3.49
N GLY A 47 -3.45 -5.60 3.16
CA GLY A 47 -2.57 -4.91 2.22
C GLY A 47 -1.54 -4.04 2.93
N ARG A 48 -0.33 -4.01 2.37
CA ARG A 48 0.73 -3.07 2.72
C ARG A 48 1.32 -2.48 1.46
N ASN A 49 1.81 -1.26 1.54
CA ASN A 49 2.46 -0.63 0.42
C ASN A 49 3.84 -1.27 0.21
N SER A 50 4.13 -1.63 -1.02
CA SER A 50 5.45 -2.11 -1.41
C SER A 50 6.15 -1.03 -2.21
N VAL A 51 7.33 -0.63 -1.74
CA VAL A 51 8.20 0.34 -2.41
C VAL A 51 9.35 -0.40 -3.07
N GLN A 52 9.47 -0.22 -4.36
CA GLN A 52 10.60 -0.76 -5.11
C GLN A 52 11.82 0.16 -4.88
N ILE A 53 12.86 -0.38 -4.26
CA ILE A 53 14.10 0.38 -4.02
C ILE A 53 14.95 0.36 -5.27
N VAL A 54 15.14 1.55 -5.84
CA VAL A 54 16.03 1.81 -6.98
C VAL A 54 17.09 2.80 -6.49
N PRO A 55 18.40 2.52 -6.65
CA PRO A 55 19.42 3.46 -6.24
C PRO A 55 19.45 4.69 -7.15
N ASP A 56 19.69 5.86 -6.57
CA ASP A 56 19.81 7.12 -7.32
C ASP A 56 21.15 7.21 -8.09
N VAL A 57 22.15 6.43 -7.67
CA VAL A 57 23.49 6.41 -8.28
C VAL A 57 23.94 4.99 -8.57
N ALA A 58 24.80 4.82 -9.56
CA ALA A 58 25.32 3.52 -9.98
C ALA A 58 26.63 3.18 -9.30
N GLY A 59 26.93 1.91 -9.05
CA GLY A 59 28.21 1.47 -8.51
C GLY A 59 28.21 0.05 -7.98
N GLU A 60 29.31 -0.33 -7.36
CA GLU A 60 29.46 -1.62 -6.68
C GLU A 60 28.93 -1.52 -5.25
N VAL A 61 28.19 -2.52 -4.82
CA VAL A 61 27.66 -2.61 -3.44
C VAL A 61 28.77 -3.15 -2.54
N ILE A 62 29.17 -2.34 -1.57
CA ILE A 62 30.24 -2.70 -0.62
C ILE A 62 29.69 -3.34 0.66
N GLU A 63 28.45 -3.01 1.02
CA GLU A 63 27.84 -3.47 2.26
C GLU A 63 26.32 -3.59 2.11
N VAL A 64 25.73 -4.63 2.72
CA VAL A 64 24.29 -4.84 2.84
C VAL A 64 24.01 -5.26 4.28
N PRO A 65 23.78 -4.31 5.20
CA PRO A 65 23.65 -4.59 6.63
C PRO A 65 22.27 -5.16 7.01
N VAL A 66 21.28 -5.05 6.13
CA VAL A 66 19.91 -5.49 6.40
C VAL A 66 19.72 -6.99 6.23
N GLU A 67 18.87 -7.57 7.09
CA GLU A 67 18.41 -8.94 6.98
C GLU A 67 16.96 -8.97 6.49
N PRO A 68 16.55 -10.01 5.70
CA PRO A 68 15.19 -10.14 5.25
C PRO A 68 14.20 -10.29 6.42
N ASN A 69 13.04 -9.66 6.30
CA ASN A 69 11.94 -9.70 7.26
C ASN A 69 12.27 -9.19 8.69
N THR A 70 13.36 -8.43 8.82
CA THR A 70 13.73 -7.76 10.07
C THR A 70 13.17 -6.35 10.09
N PRO A 71 12.48 -5.92 11.17
CA PRO A 71 11.96 -4.57 11.27
C PRO A 71 13.06 -3.51 11.17
N LEU A 72 12.82 -2.48 10.38
CA LEU A 72 13.70 -1.34 10.13
C LEU A 72 12.92 -0.06 10.40
N ASN A 73 13.61 0.95 10.89
CA ASN A 73 13.07 2.30 11.04
C ASN A 73 13.37 3.15 9.81
N ALA A 74 12.58 4.20 9.60
CA ALA A 74 12.86 5.19 8.58
C ALA A 74 14.28 5.76 8.73
N GLY A 75 15.03 5.78 7.63
CA GLY A 75 16.42 6.25 7.61
C GLY A 75 17.49 5.19 7.89
N ASP A 76 17.13 3.98 8.32
CA ASP A 76 18.09 2.87 8.46
C ASP A 76 18.75 2.54 7.14
N VAL A 77 20.04 2.16 7.19
CA VAL A 77 20.83 1.89 5.99
C VAL A 77 20.44 0.54 5.39
N LEU A 78 19.95 0.54 4.16
CA LEU A 78 19.62 -0.67 3.41
C LEU A 78 20.87 -1.30 2.77
N PHE A 79 21.67 -0.48 2.10
CA PHE A 79 22.95 -0.89 1.52
C PHE A 79 23.81 0.33 1.21
N ARG A 80 25.10 0.08 0.99
CA ARG A 80 26.09 1.11 0.63
C ARG A 80 26.71 0.79 -0.70
N ILE A 81 26.82 1.79 -1.54
CA ILE A 81 27.55 1.78 -2.82
C ILE A 81 28.93 2.32 -2.56
N ASP A 82 29.95 1.88 -3.31
CA ASP A 82 31.31 2.38 -3.19
C ASP A 82 31.36 3.91 -3.34
N PRO A 83 31.72 4.65 -2.29
CA PRO A 83 31.74 6.11 -2.30
C PRO A 83 33.02 6.68 -2.97
N VAL A 84 34.08 5.89 -3.14
CA VAL A 84 35.41 6.37 -3.57
C VAL A 84 35.36 7.17 -4.88
N PRO A 85 34.66 6.75 -5.94
CA PRO A 85 34.57 7.54 -7.17
C PRO A 85 33.87 8.90 -6.95
N TYR A 86 32.85 8.93 -6.11
CA TYR A 86 32.07 10.13 -5.79
C TYR A 86 32.85 11.10 -4.89
N GLU A 87 33.54 10.58 -3.88
CA GLU A 87 34.46 11.38 -3.06
C GLU A 87 35.59 12.01 -3.90
N SER A 88 36.15 11.26 -4.83
CA SER A 88 37.19 11.76 -5.73
C SER A 88 36.66 12.89 -6.61
N GLN A 89 35.44 12.78 -7.10
CA GLN A 89 34.78 13.84 -7.87
C GLN A 89 34.57 15.12 -7.05
N VAL A 90 34.11 15.00 -5.80
CA VAL A 90 33.93 16.15 -4.91
C VAL A 90 35.29 16.83 -4.66
N LYS A 91 36.34 16.06 -4.31
CA LYS A 91 37.70 16.60 -4.07
C LYS A 91 38.27 17.31 -5.30
N ALA A 92 38.03 16.76 -6.51
CA ALA A 92 38.52 17.40 -7.74
C ALA A 92 37.82 18.76 -7.98
N LEU A 93 36.53 18.84 -7.77
CA LEU A 93 35.78 20.08 -7.92
C LEU A 93 36.14 21.12 -6.83
N GLU A 94 36.36 20.67 -5.60
CA GLU A 94 36.81 21.54 -4.49
C GLU A 94 38.22 22.13 -4.76
N ALA A 95 39.13 21.34 -5.36
CA ALA A 95 40.41 21.85 -5.78
C ALA A 95 40.33 22.89 -6.89
N GLN A 96 39.41 22.68 -7.86
CA GLN A 96 39.13 23.65 -8.91
C GLN A 96 38.53 24.94 -8.35
N LEU A 97 37.55 24.82 -7.43
CA LEU A 97 36.96 25.96 -6.75
C LEU A 97 38.02 26.82 -6.05
N LYS A 98 38.88 26.18 -5.27
CA LYS A 98 39.97 26.88 -4.57
C LYS A 98 40.86 27.67 -5.51
N LEU A 99 41.20 27.11 -6.67
CA LEU A 99 41.98 27.84 -7.69
C LEU A 99 41.24 29.06 -8.22
N GLN A 100 39.92 28.93 -8.52
CA GLN A 100 39.12 30.05 -9.03
C GLN A 100 38.89 31.12 -7.95
N GLU A 101 38.75 30.75 -6.70
CA GLU A 101 38.64 31.71 -5.59
C GLU A 101 39.91 32.53 -5.38
N ILE A 102 41.10 31.90 -5.51
CA ILE A 102 42.37 32.63 -5.49
C ILE A 102 42.41 33.65 -6.64
N ARG A 103 42.09 33.23 -7.86
CA ARG A 103 42.10 34.13 -9.04
C ARG A 103 41.08 35.25 -8.91
N LEU A 104 39.91 34.96 -8.38
CA LEU A 104 38.87 35.98 -8.10
C LEU A 104 39.41 37.01 -7.09
N GLY A 105 40.11 36.55 -6.03
CA GLY A 105 40.76 37.44 -5.08
C GLY A 105 41.79 38.35 -5.73
N GLU A 106 42.66 37.80 -6.60
CA GLU A 106 43.69 38.54 -7.34
C GLU A 106 43.08 39.61 -8.24
N VAL A 107 42.09 39.24 -9.08
CA VAL A 107 41.46 40.22 -10.01
C VAL A 107 40.63 41.27 -9.28
N THR A 108 40.01 40.90 -8.15
CA THR A 108 39.27 41.84 -7.31
C THR A 108 40.21 42.88 -6.70
N GLU A 109 41.38 42.45 -6.22
CA GLU A 109 42.39 43.35 -5.68
C GLU A 109 42.98 44.28 -6.74
N LEU A 110 43.23 43.76 -7.97
CA LEU A 110 43.66 44.57 -9.11
C LEU A 110 42.61 45.61 -9.52
N ASN A 111 41.36 45.23 -9.55
CA ASN A 111 40.25 46.14 -9.86
C ASN A 111 40.15 47.24 -8.79
N ARG A 112 40.28 46.92 -7.51
CA ARG A 112 40.26 47.88 -6.40
C ARG A 112 41.41 48.91 -6.53
N LYS A 113 42.56 48.49 -7.08
CA LYS A 113 43.70 49.36 -7.34
C LYS A 113 43.54 50.18 -8.63
N GLY A 114 42.47 50.02 -9.36
CA GLY A 114 42.18 50.79 -10.60
C GLY A 114 42.94 50.28 -11.85
N VAL A 115 43.62 49.11 -11.76
CA VAL A 115 44.34 48.50 -12.88
C VAL A 115 43.66 47.25 -13.46
N GLY A 116 42.63 46.73 -12.80
CA GLY A 116 41.87 45.58 -13.22
C GLY A 116 40.56 45.99 -13.95
N ARG A 117 39.96 45.04 -14.67
CA ARG A 117 38.69 45.20 -15.35
C ARG A 117 37.55 44.63 -14.52
N GLN A 118 36.44 45.34 -14.40
CA GLN A 118 35.23 44.86 -13.70
C GLN A 118 34.73 43.54 -14.31
N ASN A 119 34.75 43.42 -15.63
CA ASN A 119 34.33 42.25 -16.38
C ASN A 119 35.09 40.97 -15.99
N ASP A 120 36.38 41.11 -15.62
CA ASP A 120 37.20 39.96 -15.18
C ASP A 120 36.73 39.47 -13.81
N VAL A 121 36.40 40.39 -12.89
CA VAL A 121 35.82 40.05 -11.57
C VAL A 121 34.54 39.32 -11.72
N GLU A 122 33.61 39.82 -12.57
CA GLU A 122 32.31 39.19 -12.83
C GLU A 122 32.47 37.78 -13.45
N THR A 123 33.43 37.64 -14.39
CA THR A 123 33.69 36.34 -15.03
C THR A 123 34.21 35.30 -14.02
N TYR A 124 35.18 35.65 -13.14
CA TYR A 124 35.65 34.73 -12.14
C TYR A 124 34.64 34.46 -11.05
N GLN A 125 33.83 35.46 -10.68
CA GLN A 125 32.70 35.26 -9.76
C GLN A 125 31.71 34.25 -10.31
N ALA A 126 31.30 34.40 -11.57
CA ALA A 126 30.40 33.45 -12.23
C ALA A 126 30.99 32.01 -12.26
N SER A 127 32.33 31.90 -12.49
CA SER A 127 33.00 30.61 -12.47
C SER A 127 33.02 29.96 -11.06
N VAL A 128 33.24 30.76 -10.02
CA VAL A 128 33.17 30.33 -8.62
C VAL A 128 31.73 29.83 -8.29
N ASP A 129 30.72 30.58 -8.68
CA ASP A 129 29.31 30.22 -8.40
C ASP A 129 28.91 28.96 -9.17
N GLN A 130 29.37 28.80 -10.40
CA GLN A 130 29.17 27.58 -11.19
C GLN A 130 29.80 26.35 -10.51
N LEU A 131 31.05 26.47 -10.02
CA LEU A 131 31.76 25.38 -9.34
C LEU A 131 31.09 25.01 -8.02
N LYS A 132 30.58 25.99 -7.26
CA LYS A 132 29.80 25.74 -6.06
C LYS A 132 28.59 24.91 -6.34
N ALA A 133 27.81 25.26 -7.37
CA ALA A 133 26.64 24.48 -7.79
C ALA A 133 27.02 23.04 -8.22
N GLN A 134 28.15 22.86 -8.92
CA GLN A 134 28.65 21.53 -9.29
C GLN A 134 29.05 20.70 -8.07
N ILE A 135 29.69 21.32 -7.06
CA ILE A 135 30.04 20.65 -5.82
C ILE A 135 28.81 20.19 -5.05
N GLU A 136 27.77 21.02 -4.99
CA GLU A 136 26.51 20.61 -4.36
C GLU A 136 25.91 19.37 -5.05
N GLY A 137 25.87 19.35 -6.39
CA GLY A 137 25.43 18.18 -7.15
C GLY A 137 26.30 16.93 -6.90
N ALA A 138 27.63 17.10 -6.84
CA ALA A 138 28.55 16.00 -6.54
C ALA A 138 28.41 15.48 -5.10
N LYS A 139 28.19 16.36 -4.14
CA LYS A 139 27.91 15.98 -2.74
C LYS A 139 26.57 15.27 -2.59
N TRP A 140 25.55 15.69 -3.33
CA TRP A 140 24.28 14.97 -3.38
C TRP A 140 24.48 13.54 -3.92
N ASN A 141 25.23 13.37 -5.02
CA ASN A 141 25.53 12.03 -5.53
C ASN A 141 26.29 11.17 -4.51
N LEU A 142 27.23 11.76 -3.77
CA LEU A 142 27.97 11.09 -2.71
C LEU A 142 27.05 10.65 -1.56
N ASP A 143 26.12 11.51 -1.13
CA ASP A 143 25.12 11.17 -0.11
C ASP A 143 24.26 9.99 -0.56
N LYS A 144 23.88 9.96 -1.84
CA LYS A 144 23.06 8.90 -2.44
C LYS A 144 23.77 7.55 -2.58
N THR A 145 25.06 7.46 -2.31
CA THR A 145 25.76 6.17 -2.18
C THR A 145 25.30 5.36 -0.97
N VAL A 146 24.67 6.01 0.02
CA VAL A 146 24.07 5.36 1.18
C VAL A 146 22.55 5.31 0.98
N VAL A 147 22.05 4.15 0.58
CA VAL A 147 20.61 3.96 0.37
C VAL A 147 19.93 3.61 1.68
N ARG A 148 18.87 4.33 2.01
CA ARG A 148 18.18 4.25 3.30
C ARG A 148 16.73 3.84 3.14
N ALA A 149 16.15 3.30 4.23
CA ALA A 149 14.74 2.97 4.32
C ALA A 149 13.86 4.23 4.21
N PRO A 150 12.86 4.26 3.32
CA PRO A 150 12.00 5.43 3.12
C PRO A 150 10.98 5.63 4.26
N ALA A 151 10.64 4.56 4.98
CA ALA A 151 9.66 4.54 6.06
C ALA A 151 9.99 3.42 7.04
N ASP A 152 9.18 3.26 8.09
CA ASP A 152 9.24 2.08 8.94
C ASP A 152 8.72 0.86 8.19
N GLY A 153 9.44 -0.26 8.25
CA GLY A 153 9.09 -1.42 7.46
C GLY A 153 10.12 -2.53 7.51
N TYR A 154 10.17 -3.34 6.48
CA TYR A 154 11.16 -4.40 6.34
C TYR A 154 11.43 -4.71 4.87
N VAL A 155 12.59 -5.26 4.61
CA VAL A 155 12.95 -5.74 3.27
C VAL A 155 12.50 -7.20 3.14
N THR A 156 11.85 -7.53 2.04
CA THR A 156 11.55 -8.91 1.66
C THR A 156 12.35 -9.30 0.42
N ASN A 157 12.58 -10.61 0.24
CA ASN A 157 13.26 -11.16 -0.94
C ASN A 157 14.59 -10.45 -1.27
N LEU A 158 15.49 -10.38 -0.30
CA LEU A 158 16.80 -9.74 -0.44
C LEU A 158 17.73 -10.55 -1.35
N ALA A 159 17.75 -10.22 -2.63
CA ALA A 159 18.66 -10.82 -3.62
C ALA A 159 20.02 -10.09 -3.70
N LEU A 160 20.07 -8.82 -3.27
CA LEU A 160 21.29 -8.00 -3.32
C LEU A 160 22.37 -8.56 -2.40
N ARG A 161 23.60 -8.58 -2.90
CA ARG A 161 24.80 -9.04 -2.16
C ARG A 161 25.95 -8.07 -2.34
N LYS A 162 26.88 -8.07 -1.39
CA LYS A 162 28.17 -7.37 -1.52
C LYS A 162 28.88 -7.81 -2.80
N GLY A 163 29.44 -6.88 -3.54
CA GLY A 163 30.08 -7.08 -4.84
C GLY A 163 29.12 -7.02 -6.04
N ALA A 164 27.80 -6.95 -5.80
CA ALA A 164 26.86 -6.73 -6.90
C ALA A 164 26.98 -5.31 -7.45
N ARG A 165 26.77 -5.15 -8.77
CA ARG A 165 26.68 -3.83 -9.39
C ARG A 165 25.25 -3.41 -9.55
N VAL A 166 24.96 -2.18 -9.11
CA VAL A 166 23.66 -1.55 -9.23
C VAL A 166 23.71 -0.35 -10.17
N ALA A 167 22.59 -0.04 -10.78
CA ALA A 167 22.47 1.08 -11.70
C ALA A 167 21.16 1.84 -11.44
N ASN A 168 21.17 3.12 -11.72
CA ASN A 168 19.98 3.96 -11.68
C ASN A 168 19.08 3.66 -12.91
N LEU A 169 18.39 2.52 -12.86
CA LEU A 169 17.45 2.09 -13.91
C LEU A 169 16.10 1.79 -13.27
N PRO A 170 15.03 2.51 -13.61
CA PRO A 170 13.71 2.37 -12.98
C PRO A 170 13.08 1.00 -13.19
N LEU A 171 13.55 0.23 -14.18
CA LEU A 171 13.06 -1.12 -14.48
C LEU A 171 13.84 -2.24 -13.77
N ALA A 172 14.85 -1.91 -12.96
CA ALA A 172 15.68 -2.89 -12.26
C ALA A 172 15.75 -2.56 -10.75
N PRO A 173 14.65 -2.72 -10.01
CA PRO A 173 14.68 -2.55 -8.56
C PRO A 173 15.59 -3.61 -7.93
N VAL A 174 16.38 -3.20 -6.94
CA VAL A 174 17.37 -4.08 -6.29
C VAL A 174 16.79 -4.84 -5.10
N MET A 175 15.69 -4.35 -4.52
CA MET A 175 14.93 -5.00 -3.45
C MET A 175 13.52 -4.43 -3.36
N ALA A 176 12.62 -5.19 -2.72
CA ALA A 176 11.29 -4.75 -2.37
C ALA A 176 11.26 -4.40 -0.88
N PHE A 177 10.85 -3.20 -0.56
CA PHE A 177 10.63 -2.71 0.79
C PHE A 177 9.13 -2.70 1.08
N ILE A 178 8.71 -3.31 2.19
CA ILE A 178 7.33 -3.34 2.65
C ILE A 178 7.16 -2.29 3.74
N ASP A 179 6.40 -1.27 3.43
CA ASP A 179 6.06 -0.21 4.36
C ASP A 179 5.00 -0.70 5.36
N THR A 180 5.30 -0.59 6.65
CA THR A 180 4.40 -0.97 7.75
C THR A 180 3.68 0.22 8.38
N SER A 181 3.97 1.44 7.96
CA SER A 181 3.34 2.65 8.50
C SER A 181 1.87 2.74 8.13
N ASP A 182 1.49 2.22 6.96
CA ASP A 182 0.13 2.23 6.44
C ASP A 182 -0.33 0.80 6.10
N THR A 183 -0.98 0.16 7.06
CA THR A 183 -1.60 -1.16 6.89
C THR A 183 -3.11 -0.98 6.72
N PHE A 184 -3.66 -1.55 5.68
CA PHE A 184 -5.10 -1.53 5.43
C PHE A 184 -5.63 -2.93 5.12
N VAL A 185 -6.94 -3.11 5.28
CA VAL A 185 -7.63 -4.30 4.84
C VAL A 185 -8.42 -3.97 3.58
N GLY A 186 -8.11 -4.63 2.48
CA GLY A 186 -8.91 -4.58 1.27
C GLY A 186 -10.04 -5.60 1.36
N VAL A 187 -11.28 -5.14 1.26
CA VAL A 187 -12.48 -5.99 1.27
C VAL A 187 -13.10 -6.00 -0.12
N GLU A 188 -13.21 -7.17 -0.72
CA GLU A 188 -13.88 -7.34 -2.00
C GLU A 188 -15.40 -7.25 -1.84
N ILE A 189 -16.03 -6.40 -2.62
CA ILE A 189 -17.48 -6.17 -2.57
C ILE A 189 -18.06 -6.39 -3.96
N ALA A 190 -19.15 -7.16 -4.06
CA ALA A 190 -19.89 -7.29 -5.31
C ALA A 190 -20.33 -5.91 -5.82
N GLN A 191 -20.26 -5.68 -7.13
CA GLN A 191 -20.60 -4.38 -7.73
C GLN A 191 -22.04 -3.95 -7.40
N ILE A 192 -22.96 -4.91 -7.31
CA ILE A 192 -24.35 -4.64 -6.99
C ILE A 192 -24.54 -4.08 -5.57
N ASP A 193 -23.67 -4.45 -4.64
CA ASP A 193 -23.76 -4.07 -3.24
C ASP A 193 -22.90 -2.83 -2.94
N ALA A 194 -21.88 -2.57 -3.76
CA ALA A 194 -20.94 -1.47 -3.57
C ALA A 194 -21.58 -0.08 -3.51
N ARG A 195 -22.74 0.10 -4.19
CA ARG A 195 -23.53 1.36 -4.16
C ARG A 195 -24.07 1.73 -2.78
N TYR A 196 -24.13 0.77 -1.85
CA TYR A 196 -24.62 0.97 -0.48
C TYR A 196 -23.50 1.16 0.53
N VAL A 197 -22.26 0.94 0.10
CA VAL A 197 -21.08 1.07 0.96
C VAL A 197 -20.54 2.49 0.89
N ALA A 198 -20.39 3.10 2.06
CA ALA A 198 -19.89 4.47 2.21
C ALA A 198 -18.78 4.55 3.27
N PRO A 199 -17.87 5.56 3.16
CA PRO A 199 -16.88 5.83 4.20
C PRO A 199 -17.53 6.05 5.57
N GLY A 200 -16.89 5.55 6.62
CA GLY A 200 -17.33 5.65 8.01
C GLY A 200 -18.20 4.49 8.50
N GLN A 201 -18.69 3.63 7.62
CA GLN A 201 -19.47 2.46 8.01
C GLN A 201 -18.64 1.46 8.81
N GLU A 202 -19.28 0.82 9.79
CA GLU A 202 -18.66 -0.23 10.61
C GLU A 202 -18.38 -1.49 9.79
N VAL A 203 -17.26 -2.12 10.09
CA VAL A 203 -16.83 -3.38 9.48
C VAL A 203 -16.42 -4.35 10.58
N GLU A 204 -16.86 -5.59 10.47
CA GLU A 204 -16.28 -6.69 11.22
C GLU A 204 -15.49 -7.59 10.26
N VAL A 205 -14.29 -8.00 10.70
CA VAL A 205 -13.37 -8.83 9.91
C VAL A 205 -12.90 -10.01 10.74
N THR A 206 -12.83 -11.18 10.14
CA THR A 206 -12.17 -12.35 10.69
C THR A 206 -11.03 -12.78 9.79
N PHE A 207 -9.90 -13.17 10.37
CA PHE A 207 -8.72 -13.61 9.62
C PHE A 207 -8.43 -15.09 9.86
N LYS A 208 -8.01 -15.80 8.81
CA LYS A 208 -7.54 -17.18 8.94
C LYS A 208 -6.30 -17.28 9.83
N PHE A 209 -5.47 -16.24 9.84
CA PHE A 209 -4.28 -16.14 10.69
C PHE A 209 -4.60 -16.08 12.20
N LEU A 210 -5.79 -15.57 12.56
CA LEU A 210 -6.28 -15.45 13.95
C LEU A 210 -7.67 -16.09 14.07
N PRO A 211 -7.76 -17.43 14.02
CA PRO A 211 -9.05 -18.12 14.04
C PRO A 211 -9.79 -17.86 15.35
N GLY A 212 -11.12 -17.86 15.30
CA GLY A 212 -12.01 -17.62 16.44
C GLY A 212 -12.16 -16.16 16.86
N GLN A 213 -11.40 -15.23 16.25
CA GLN A 213 -11.45 -13.80 16.59
C GLN A 213 -12.17 -13.01 15.50
N VAL A 214 -12.94 -12.01 15.93
CA VAL A 214 -13.58 -11.02 15.08
C VAL A 214 -13.09 -9.64 15.49
N HIS A 215 -12.59 -8.90 14.53
CA HIS A 215 -12.01 -7.57 14.73
C HIS A 215 -12.88 -6.53 14.08
N THR A 216 -12.94 -5.34 14.66
CA THR A 216 -13.71 -4.21 14.16
C THR A 216 -12.85 -3.21 13.41
N GLY A 217 -13.49 -2.46 12.54
CA GLY A 217 -12.87 -1.41 11.77
C GLY A 217 -13.91 -0.53 11.08
N LYS A 218 -13.44 0.39 10.25
CA LYS A 218 -14.28 1.31 9.50
C LYS A 218 -13.85 1.38 8.05
N VAL A 219 -14.84 1.55 7.17
CA VAL A 219 -14.58 1.85 5.76
C VAL A 219 -13.94 3.23 5.66
N VAL A 220 -12.76 3.29 5.04
CA VAL A 220 -12.05 4.54 4.75
C VAL A 220 -12.47 5.07 3.37
N ALA A 221 -12.45 4.19 2.38
CA ALA A 221 -12.79 4.53 1.01
C ALA A 221 -13.23 3.28 0.23
N VAL A 222 -14.01 3.48 -0.81
CA VAL A 222 -14.28 2.47 -1.83
C VAL A 222 -13.50 2.85 -3.08
N LEU A 223 -12.66 1.94 -3.59
CA LEU A 223 -11.91 2.19 -4.81
C LEU A 223 -12.87 2.23 -6.00
N GLN A 224 -12.88 3.35 -6.71
CA GLN A 224 -13.80 3.59 -7.84
C GLN A 224 -13.32 2.99 -9.17
N ALA A 225 -12.11 2.41 -9.19
CA ALA A 225 -11.53 1.81 -10.38
C ALA A 225 -10.91 0.45 -10.05
N ILE A 226 -11.18 -0.52 -10.91
CA ILE A 226 -10.53 -1.83 -10.91
C ILE A 226 -9.67 -1.98 -12.18
N ALA A 227 -8.70 -2.85 -12.14
CA ALA A 227 -7.75 -3.03 -13.26
C ALA A 227 -8.42 -3.31 -14.60
N THR A 228 -9.55 -4.03 -14.61
CA THR A 228 -10.33 -4.31 -15.82
C THR A 228 -11.02 -3.08 -16.42
N GLY A 229 -11.18 -2.00 -15.65
CA GLY A 229 -11.72 -0.73 -16.10
C GLY A 229 -10.66 0.27 -16.57
N GLN A 230 -9.38 -0.08 -16.52
CA GLN A 230 -8.29 0.77 -16.95
C GLN A 230 -7.88 0.45 -18.39
N VAL A 231 -7.87 1.48 -19.22
CA VAL A 231 -7.34 1.38 -20.60
C VAL A 231 -5.88 1.83 -20.56
N ALA A 232 -4.96 0.88 -20.74
CA ALA A 232 -3.55 1.26 -20.88
C ALA A 232 -3.35 1.99 -22.22
N PRO A 233 -2.67 3.16 -22.25
CA PRO A 233 -2.34 3.82 -23.50
C PRO A 233 -1.40 2.91 -24.30
N SER A 234 -1.90 2.37 -25.39
CA SER A 234 -1.11 1.57 -26.35
C SER A 234 -1.35 2.16 -27.74
N GLY A 235 -0.34 2.13 -28.61
CA GLY A 235 -0.47 2.56 -29.99
C GLY A 235 -1.33 1.63 -30.85
N PHE A 236 -1.97 0.61 -30.27
CA PHE A 236 -2.80 -0.38 -30.95
C PHE A 236 -4.26 -0.25 -30.54
N ALA A 237 -5.17 -0.62 -31.44
CA ALA A 237 -6.58 -0.71 -31.13
C ALA A 237 -6.81 -1.75 -30.02
N VAL A 238 -7.62 -1.37 -29.02
CA VAL A 238 -7.96 -2.28 -27.91
C VAL A 238 -8.88 -3.37 -28.41
N THR A 239 -8.46 -4.61 -28.27
CA THR A 239 -9.32 -5.77 -28.52
C THR A 239 -10.32 -5.90 -27.36
N PRO A 240 -11.64 -5.92 -27.62
CA PRO A 240 -12.62 -6.11 -26.56
C PRO A 240 -12.40 -7.48 -25.88
N LYS A 241 -11.96 -7.47 -24.63
CA LYS A 241 -12.02 -8.66 -23.77
C LYS A 241 -13.45 -8.76 -23.22
N GLY A 242 -13.96 -9.97 -23.12
CA GLY A 242 -15.29 -10.17 -22.52
C GLY A 242 -15.40 -9.42 -21.20
N VAL A 243 -16.49 -8.65 -21.04
CA VAL A 243 -16.72 -7.87 -19.83
C VAL A 243 -17.06 -8.83 -18.70
N GLN A 244 -16.14 -9.01 -17.76
CA GLN A 244 -16.41 -9.68 -16.48
C GLN A 244 -16.51 -8.63 -15.39
N ALA A 245 -17.63 -8.63 -14.66
CA ALA A 245 -17.81 -7.77 -13.51
C ALA A 245 -16.92 -8.27 -12.36
N GLY A 246 -15.74 -7.66 -12.17
CA GLY A 246 -14.91 -7.89 -10.99
C GLY A 246 -15.47 -7.17 -9.76
N PRO A 247 -15.16 -7.63 -8.54
CA PRO A 247 -15.55 -6.94 -7.32
C PRO A 247 -14.87 -5.57 -7.21
N PHE A 248 -15.51 -4.62 -6.53
CA PHE A 248 -14.84 -3.43 -6.05
C PHE A 248 -14.12 -3.71 -4.73
N ILE A 249 -13.14 -2.90 -4.41
CA ILE A 249 -12.37 -3.03 -3.17
C ILE A 249 -12.72 -1.87 -2.25
N ALA A 250 -13.23 -2.18 -1.06
CA ALA A 250 -13.33 -1.23 0.03
C ALA A 250 -12.04 -1.28 0.87
N ARG A 251 -11.43 -0.13 1.09
CA ARG A 251 -10.31 0.03 2.01
C ARG A 251 -10.86 0.23 3.41
N VAL A 252 -10.47 -0.63 4.32
CA VAL A 252 -10.91 -0.65 5.72
C VAL A 252 -9.69 -0.41 6.62
N ALA A 253 -9.83 0.49 7.58
CA ALA A 253 -8.90 0.65 8.68
C ALA A 253 -9.43 -0.13 9.89
N LEU A 254 -8.58 -0.95 10.51
CA LEU A 254 -8.91 -1.64 11.76
C LEU A 254 -8.88 -0.64 12.92
N ASP A 255 -9.76 -0.84 13.91
CA ASP A 255 -9.80 0.00 15.11
C ASP A 255 -8.57 -0.23 16.02
N ASP A 256 -7.96 -1.43 15.95
CA ASP A 256 -6.73 -1.76 16.65
C ASP A 256 -5.50 -1.65 15.73
N PRO A 257 -4.70 -0.57 15.82
CA PRO A 257 -3.52 -0.38 15.00
C PRO A 257 -2.38 -1.36 15.31
N GLU A 258 -2.29 -1.86 16.54
CA GLU A 258 -1.27 -2.84 16.92
C GLU A 258 -1.54 -4.19 16.25
N LEU A 259 -2.80 -4.58 16.20
CA LEU A 259 -3.21 -5.77 15.44
C LEU A 259 -2.87 -5.60 13.96
N ALA A 260 -3.19 -4.45 13.36
CA ALA A 260 -2.90 -4.18 11.96
C ALA A 260 -1.41 -4.34 11.63
N ARG A 261 -0.52 -3.90 12.52
CA ARG A 261 0.94 -4.06 12.36
C ARG A 261 1.39 -5.52 12.49
N ARG A 262 0.75 -6.31 13.36
CA ARG A 262 1.11 -7.71 13.63
C ARG A 262 0.63 -8.68 12.55
N LEU A 263 -0.43 -8.35 11.81
CA LEU A 263 -0.93 -9.20 10.72
C LEU A 263 0.06 -9.20 9.56
N PRO A 264 0.52 -10.36 9.08
CA PRO A 264 1.33 -10.43 7.87
C PRO A 264 0.58 -9.88 6.65
N ALA A 265 1.29 -9.17 5.76
CA ALA A 265 0.73 -8.77 4.47
C ALA A 265 0.28 -10.02 3.69
N GLY A 266 -0.90 -9.95 3.08
CA GLY A 266 -1.50 -11.09 2.40
C GLY A 266 -2.33 -12.00 3.33
N SER A 267 -2.44 -11.71 4.64
CA SER A 267 -3.37 -12.43 5.52
C SER A 267 -4.78 -12.31 4.98
N ALA A 268 -5.39 -13.47 4.68
CA ALA A 268 -6.73 -13.56 4.12
C ALA A 268 -7.77 -13.81 5.21
N GLY A 269 -9.01 -13.37 4.93
CA GLY A 269 -10.14 -13.55 5.81
C GLY A 269 -11.45 -13.19 5.13
N GLU A 270 -12.48 -13.01 5.92
CA GLU A 270 -13.79 -12.52 5.48
C GLU A 270 -14.19 -11.29 6.29
N ALA A 271 -14.83 -10.34 5.62
CA ALA A 271 -15.35 -9.14 6.22
C ALA A 271 -16.82 -8.93 5.90
N ALA A 272 -17.50 -8.28 6.83
CA ALA A 272 -18.88 -7.81 6.64
C ALA A 272 -18.92 -6.31 6.92
N ILE A 273 -19.53 -5.55 6.02
CA ILE A 273 -19.69 -4.10 6.12
C ILE A 273 -21.16 -3.81 6.50
N TYR A 274 -21.37 -3.05 7.57
CA TYR A 274 -22.70 -2.74 8.07
C TYR A 274 -23.17 -1.40 7.52
N THR A 275 -24.08 -1.46 6.54
CA THR A 275 -24.62 -0.27 5.89
C THR A 275 -25.78 0.32 6.70
N ASP A 276 -26.22 1.54 6.39
CA ASP A 276 -27.37 2.16 7.04
C ASP A 276 -28.73 1.52 6.63
N HIS A 277 -28.69 0.55 5.72
CA HIS A 277 -29.85 -0.15 5.23
C HIS A 277 -30.09 -1.46 6.00
N VAL A 278 -31.36 -1.83 6.17
CA VAL A 278 -31.81 -3.14 6.71
C VAL A 278 -31.04 -3.61 7.95
N LYS A 279 -31.11 -2.84 9.03
CA LYS A 279 -30.40 -3.13 10.30
C LYS A 279 -30.68 -4.53 10.88
N ALA A 280 -31.82 -5.14 10.57
CA ALA A 280 -32.13 -6.52 10.99
C ALA A 280 -31.13 -7.54 10.38
N ALA A 281 -30.62 -7.28 9.18
CA ALA A 281 -29.63 -8.14 8.53
C ALA A 281 -28.28 -8.15 9.27
N HIS A 282 -27.93 -7.08 9.99
CA HIS A 282 -26.69 -6.98 10.75
C HIS A 282 -26.55 -8.07 11.80
N VAL A 283 -27.61 -8.36 12.53
CA VAL A 283 -27.58 -9.38 13.60
C VAL A 283 -27.24 -10.75 13.03
N ILE A 284 -27.86 -11.10 11.91
CA ILE A 284 -27.65 -12.37 11.26
C ILE A 284 -26.23 -12.45 10.70
N ARG A 285 -25.79 -11.39 10.03
CA ARG A 285 -24.45 -11.33 9.48
C ARG A 285 -23.38 -11.47 10.57
N ARG A 286 -23.57 -10.82 11.71
CA ARG A 286 -22.68 -10.98 12.88
C ARG A 286 -22.58 -12.42 13.35
N VAL A 287 -23.71 -13.13 13.41
CA VAL A 287 -23.69 -14.56 13.80
C VAL A 287 -22.96 -15.40 12.75
N LEU A 288 -23.23 -15.19 11.47
CA LEU A 288 -22.55 -15.92 10.39
C LEU A 288 -21.04 -15.66 10.38
N LEU A 289 -20.62 -14.41 10.56
CA LEU A 289 -19.19 -14.06 10.58
C LEU A 289 -18.48 -14.72 11.78
N ARG A 290 -19.15 -14.80 12.95
CA ARG A 290 -18.61 -15.53 14.11
C ARG A 290 -18.51 -17.04 13.86
N GLN A 291 -19.47 -17.61 13.13
CA GLN A 291 -19.38 -19.00 12.69
C GLN A 291 -18.16 -19.20 11.77
N THR A 292 -17.95 -18.32 10.79
CA THR A 292 -16.76 -18.35 9.93
C THR A 292 -15.49 -18.23 10.74
N ALA A 293 -15.44 -17.34 11.73
CA ALA A 293 -14.28 -17.20 12.61
C ALA A 293 -13.94 -18.52 13.33
N ILE A 294 -14.95 -19.24 13.83
CA ILE A 294 -14.76 -20.55 14.49
C ILE A 294 -14.36 -21.60 13.45
N LEU A 295 -14.99 -21.60 12.27
CA LEU A 295 -14.68 -22.56 11.21
C LEU A 295 -13.25 -22.41 10.69
N ASN A 296 -12.62 -21.25 10.83
CA ASN A 296 -11.21 -21.03 10.49
C ASN A 296 -10.24 -21.90 11.34
N TYR A 297 -10.67 -22.48 12.46
CA TYR A 297 -9.89 -23.50 13.19
C TYR A 297 -9.84 -24.85 12.46
N VAL A 298 -10.87 -25.17 11.68
CA VAL A 298 -11.06 -26.50 11.07
C VAL A 298 -10.75 -26.46 9.58
N ASN A 299 -11.01 -25.34 8.92
CA ASN A 299 -10.81 -25.18 7.48
C ASN A 299 -9.61 -24.26 7.21
N PRO A 300 -8.41 -24.80 6.97
CA PRO A 300 -7.21 -24.00 6.71
C PRO A 300 -7.15 -23.41 5.29
N PHE A 301 -8.07 -23.80 4.38
CA PHE A 301 -8.07 -23.40 2.96
C PHE A 301 -9.23 -22.48 2.58
#